data_cd18b234c93a5d1f9887ab0e1d7ae9eb
#
_entry.id   cd18b234c93a5d1f9887ab0e1d7ae9eb
#
_cell.length_a   1.000
_cell.length_b   1.000
_cell.length_c   1.000
_cell.angle_alpha   90.00
_cell.angle_beta   90.00
_cell.angle_gamma   90.00
#
_symmetry.space_group_name_H-M   'P 1'
#
loop_
_entity.id
_entity.type
_entity.pdbx_description
1 polymer ?
#
loop_
_entity_poly.entity_id
_entity_poly.type
_entity_poly.pdbx_seq_one_letter_code
_entity_poly.pdbx_strand_id
1 'polypeptide(L)'
;MSNLIEVQGVCKAYGGVQALSRCDLEVREGEINGLIGPNGSGKTTLFNVITGYERIQRGTVHFNGAEVTNAPPDRVFALGIGRTFQLTRLFTRLSVLENMLVATQRQEGWLRGVLRLAGSASERRRAMELLDFVGITRLAHEPAGNLSYGQRKLLELASLLVADPAILLLDEPAGGVNPTLLGHLADRIIELNRAGKTLLVVEHNMEFVMSMCSRITVLSQGSALVSGTPEEVRSSPAVLDAYLGGEDDAVTQEALVREAEQATGHKSRQTGVVPVRTPPHERLGAPSLLSLRRVTAGYGGGDILKQVTLDVPTGGITCIVGPNGAGKSTLMATISGLLRPRQGEVRFEGELVSGLSPRQVLGRGIAQIPQAHSLFTEMTVRENVEMGAYTIRDRALIQERLKVVEEVYPIVRDRADEKAGSLSGGQQRLVEFARCLMLDPTLIMLDEPSMGLDPQTRQMVFEMIGQMNERGKTILLVEQNARAGLRLSSHGVVLENGMVRLTGSGREVLEHPEIAALYLGGAVTDAESAGAPA
;
A
#
# COMPACT_ATOMS: atom_id res chain seq x y z
N MET A 1 -30.50 -17.71 1.80
CA MET A 1 -30.05 -16.63 0.91
C MET A 1 -29.26 -17.25 -0.19
N SER A 2 -29.51 -16.88 -1.45
CA SER A 2 -28.79 -17.41 -2.61
C SER A 2 -27.45 -16.70 -2.76
N ASN A 3 -26.44 -17.41 -3.26
CA ASN A 3 -25.19 -16.76 -3.65
C ASN A 3 -25.40 -15.98 -4.95
N LEU A 4 -25.10 -14.70 -4.96
CA LEU A 4 -25.21 -13.87 -6.17
C LEU A 4 -23.93 -13.98 -7.04
N ILE A 5 -22.74 -14.07 -6.38
CA ILE A 5 -21.47 -14.40 -7.05
C ILE A 5 -20.88 -15.64 -6.39
N GLU A 6 -20.43 -16.56 -7.23
CA GLU A 6 -19.65 -17.73 -6.82
C GLU A 6 -18.39 -17.84 -7.67
N VAL A 7 -17.25 -17.87 -7.02
CA VAL A 7 -15.93 -18.10 -7.61
C VAL A 7 -15.42 -19.41 -7.06
N GLN A 8 -15.07 -20.37 -7.93
CA GLN A 8 -14.68 -21.72 -7.53
C GLN A 8 -13.37 -22.14 -8.18
N GLY A 9 -12.37 -22.43 -7.34
CA GLY A 9 -11.07 -22.96 -7.73
C GLY A 9 -10.29 -22.11 -8.73
N VAL A 10 -10.48 -20.79 -8.72
CA VAL A 10 -9.91 -19.88 -9.72
C VAL A 10 -8.40 -19.79 -9.58
N CYS A 11 -7.71 -20.02 -10.72
CA CYS A 11 -6.27 -19.87 -10.85
C CYS A 11 -5.93 -18.84 -11.92
N LYS A 12 -5.02 -17.90 -11.58
CA LYS A 12 -4.49 -16.89 -12.49
C LYS A 12 -3.02 -16.67 -12.24
N ALA A 13 -2.22 -16.79 -13.31
CA ALA A 13 -0.80 -16.47 -13.28
C ALA A 13 -0.45 -15.41 -14.32
N TYR A 14 0.54 -14.58 -14.01
CA TYR A 14 1.16 -13.60 -14.90
C TYR A 14 2.64 -13.99 -15.06
N GLY A 15 3.00 -14.50 -16.25
CA GLY A 15 4.34 -15.06 -16.43
C GLY A 15 4.59 -16.21 -15.44
N GLY A 16 5.60 -16.07 -14.58
CA GLY A 16 5.94 -17.04 -13.53
C GLY A 16 5.28 -16.80 -12.17
N VAL A 17 4.50 -15.72 -12.01
CA VAL A 17 3.93 -15.32 -10.72
C VAL A 17 2.46 -15.77 -10.63
N GLN A 18 2.15 -16.61 -9.63
CA GLN A 18 0.78 -17.04 -9.33
C GLN A 18 0.06 -15.93 -8.55
N ALA A 19 -0.90 -15.25 -9.19
CA ALA A 19 -1.68 -14.17 -8.57
C ALA A 19 -2.94 -14.70 -7.86
N LEU A 20 -3.58 -15.77 -8.38
CA LEU A 20 -4.66 -16.49 -7.72
C LEU A 20 -4.39 -18.00 -7.79
N SER A 21 -4.51 -18.69 -6.64
CA SER A 21 -4.22 -20.11 -6.47
C SER A 21 -5.43 -20.80 -5.84
N ARG A 22 -6.25 -21.46 -6.66
CA ARG A 22 -7.51 -22.12 -6.25
C ARG A 22 -8.37 -21.22 -5.36
N CYS A 23 -8.54 -19.95 -5.80
CA CYS A 23 -9.28 -18.98 -5.05
C CYS A 23 -10.78 -19.27 -5.11
N ASP A 24 -11.41 -19.28 -3.94
CA ASP A 24 -12.86 -19.41 -3.78
C ASP A 24 -13.41 -18.12 -3.16
N LEU A 25 -14.60 -17.69 -3.61
CA LEU A 25 -15.32 -16.55 -3.02
C LEU A 25 -16.82 -16.74 -3.22
N GLU A 26 -17.58 -16.50 -2.16
CA GLU A 26 -19.04 -16.43 -2.21
C GLU A 26 -19.52 -15.04 -1.77
N VAL A 27 -20.41 -14.44 -2.57
CA VAL A 27 -21.08 -13.20 -2.25
C VAL A 27 -22.58 -13.45 -2.21
N ARG A 28 -23.17 -13.29 -1.04
CA ARG A 28 -24.59 -13.52 -0.83
C ARG A 28 -25.41 -12.30 -1.24
N GLU A 29 -26.59 -12.58 -1.79
CA GLU A 29 -27.53 -11.54 -2.19
C GLU A 29 -28.00 -10.71 -0.99
N GLY A 30 -28.03 -9.38 -1.14
CA GLY A 30 -28.48 -8.43 -0.12
C GLY A 30 -27.48 -8.16 1.03
N GLU A 31 -26.24 -8.67 0.95
CA GLU A 31 -25.20 -8.42 1.93
C GLU A 31 -24.17 -7.39 1.46
N ILE A 32 -23.50 -6.73 2.40
CA ILE A 32 -22.23 -6.02 2.15
C ILE A 32 -21.09 -6.98 2.49
N ASN A 33 -20.37 -7.43 1.49
CA ASN A 33 -19.23 -8.32 1.64
C ASN A 33 -17.92 -7.53 1.52
N GLY A 34 -17.01 -7.72 2.47
CA GLY A 34 -15.66 -7.16 2.43
C GLY A 34 -14.67 -8.17 1.84
N LEU A 35 -13.78 -7.71 0.97
CA LEU A 35 -12.65 -8.48 0.49
C LEU A 35 -11.37 -7.77 0.90
N ILE A 36 -10.68 -8.33 1.87
CA ILE A 36 -9.47 -7.74 2.46
C ILE A 36 -8.26 -8.66 2.28
N GLY A 37 -7.09 -8.19 2.65
CA GLY A 37 -5.85 -8.96 2.61
C GLY A 37 -4.64 -8.06 2.40
N PRO A 38 -3.42 -8.55 2.66
CA PRO A 38 -2.20 -7.79 2.44
C PRO A 38 -2.00 -7.40 0.96
N ASN A 39 -1.06 -6.49 0.71
CA ASN A 39 -0.70 -6.13 -0.67
C ASN A 39 -0.15 -7.36 -1.41
N GLY A 40 -0.54 -7.51 -2.68
CA GLY A 40 -0.16 -8.67 -3.47
C GLY A 40 -0.96 -9.96 -3.21
N SER A 41 -1.97 -9.95 -2.32
CA SER A 41 -2.78 -11.14 -2.02
C SER A 41 -3.74 -11.56 -3.15
N GLY A 42 -3.85 -10.78 -4.25
CA GLY A 42 -4.68 -11.12 -5.40
C GLY A 42 -6.05 -10.42 -5.49
N LYS A 43 -6.40 -9.50 -4.58
CA LYS A 43 -7.71 -8.80 -4.54
C LYS A 43 -8.09 -8.15 -5.86
N THR A 44 -7.23 -7.29 -6.40
CA THR A 44 -7.47 -6.60 -7.68
C THR A 44 -7.56 -7.58 -8.85
N THR A 45 -6.73 -8.65 -8.82
CA THR A 45 -6.81 -9.72 -9.82
C THR A 45 -8.15 -10.43 -9.77
N LEU A 46 -8.65 -10.76 -8.58
CA LEU A 46 -9.96 -11.40 -8.40
C LEU A 46 -11.10 -10.48 -8.89
N PHE A 47 -11.06 -9.19 -8.58
CA PHE A 47 -12.01 -8.22 -9.12
C PHE A 47 -11.97 -8.15 -10.65
N ASN A 48 -10.77 -8.15 -11.24
CA ASN A 48 -10.59 -8.16 -12.70
C ASN A 48 -11.17 -9.44 -13.33
N VAL A 49 -11.00 -10.57 -12.66
CA VAL A 49 -11.57 -11.86 -13.09
C VAL A 49 -13.10 -11.83 -13.05
N ILE A 50 -13.70 -11.42 -11.93
CA ILE A 50 -15.16 -11.34 -11.76
C ILE A 50 -15.78 -10.40 -12.79
N THR A 51 -15.09 -9.30 -13.11
CA THR A 51 -15.59 -8.28 -14.04
C THR A 51 -15.16 -8.46 -15.50
N GLY A 52 -14.49 -9.59 -15.80
CA GLY A 52 -14.12 -9.97 -17.17
C GLY A 52 -12.94 -9.22 -17.78
N TYR A 53 -12.22 -8.41 -17.00
CA TYR A 53 -11.00 -7.71 -17.44
C TYR A 53 -9.79 -8.65 -17.51
N GLU A 54 -9.83 -9.78 -16.77
CA GLU A 54 -8.78 -10.79 -16.77
C GLU A 54 -9.36 -12.17 -17.03
N ARG A 55 -8.67 -12.95 -17.89
CA ARG A 55 -9.03 -14.33 -18.16
C ARG A 55 -8.29 -15.26 -17.22
N ILE A 56 -8.98 -16.29 -16.73
CA ILE A 56 -8.43 -17.32 -15.85
C ILE A 56 -7.96 -18.53 -16.62
N GLN A 57 -7.01 -19.28 -16.05
CA GLN A 57 -6.53 -20.53 -16.61
C GLN A 57 -7.35 -21.73 -16.12
N ARG A 58 -7.88 -21.68 -14.88
CA ARG A 58 -8.68 -22.76 -14.26
C ARG A 58 -9.73 -22.16 -13.33
N GLY A 59 -10.76 -22.95 -13.04
CA GLY A 59 -11.87 -22.57 -12.17
C GLY A 59 -13.05 -21.98 -12.93
N THR A 60 -14.08 -21.56 -12.19
CA THR A 60 -15.32 -20.98 -12.74
C THR A 60 -15.76 -19.77 -11.94
N VAL A 61 -16.51 -18.89 -12.62
CA VAL A 61 -17.19 -17.74 -12.02
C VAL A 61 -18.65 -17.80 -12.43
N HIS A 62 -19.55 -17.77 -11.45
CA HIS A 62 -20.98 -17.72 -11.68
C HIS A 62 -21.58 -16.44 -11.11
N PHE A 63 -22.55 -15.89 -11.80
CA PHE A 63 -23.35 -14.75 -11.38
C PHE A 63 -24.84 -15.11 -11.49
N ASN A 64 -25.56 -15.04 -10.38
CA ASN A 64 -26.96 -15.43 -10.28
C ASN A 64 -27.23 -16.83 -10.91
N GLY A 65 -26.35 -17.79 -10.61
CA GLY A 65 -26.41 -19.16 -11.13
C GLY A 65 -25.96 -19.35 -12.58
N ALA A 66 -25.74 -18.26 -13.34
CA ALA A 66 -25.25 -18.35 -14.72
C ALA A 66 -23.71 -18.26 -14.75
N GLU A 67 -23.08 -19.13 -15.57
CA GLU A 67 -21.63 -19.07 -15.74
C GLU A 67 -21.20 -17.85 -16.56
N VAL A 68 -20.29 -17.05 -16.00
CA VAL A 68 -19.71 -15.84 -16.59
C VAL A 68 -18.18 -15.95 -16.75
N THR A 69 -17.64 -17.15 -16.61
CA THR A 69 -16.19 -17.43 -16.73
C THR A 69 -15.63 -16.87 -18.03
N ASN A 70 -14.60 -16.01 -17.94
CA ASN A 70 -13.96 -15.38 -19.09
C ASN A 70 -14.89 -14.57 -20.03
N ALA A 71 -16.10 -14.23 -19.55
CA ALA A 71 -17.00 -13.34 -20.29
C ALA A 71 -16.38 -11.93 -20.43
N PRO A 72 -16.58 -11.22 -21.55
CA PRO A 72 -16.04 -9.88 -21.70
C PRO A 72 -16.76 -8.87 -20.78
N PRO A 73 -16.08 -7.75 -20.40
CA PRO A 73 -16.61 -6.79 -19.40
C PRO A 73 -17.97 -6.19 -19.73
N ASP A 74 -18.24 -5.92 -21.00
CA ASP A 74 -19.52 -5.39 -21.49
C ASP A 74 -20.68 -6.37 -21.23
N ARG A 75 -20.45 -7.67 -21.44
CA ARG A 75 -21.44 -8.70 -21.13
C ARG A 75 -21.65 -8.84 -19.62
N VAL A 76 -20.58 -8.80 -18.83
CA VAL A 76 -20.65 -8.89 -17.37
C VAL A 76 -21.43 -7.70 -16.81
N PHE A 77 -21.15 -6.48 -17.32
CA PHE A 77 -21.88 -5.28 -16.95
C PHE A 77 -23.36 -5.34 -17.34
N ALA A 78 -23.67 -5.83 -18.54
CA ALA A 78 -25.06 -5.99 -19.01
C ALA A 78 -25.89 -6.99 -18.17
N LEU A 79 -25.22 -7.95 -17.50
CA LEU A 79 -25.87 -8.87 -16.56
C LEU A 79 -26.18 -8.24 -15.21
N GLY A 80 -25.65 -7.05 -14.91
CA GLY A 80 -25.93 -6.29 -13.68
C GLY A 80 -24.78 -6.29 -12.67
N ILE A 81 -23.55 -6.59 -13.07
CA ILE A 81 -22.34 -6.41 -12.25
C ILE A 81 -21.73 -5.05 -12.56
N GLY A 82 -21.86 -4.11 -11.62
CA GLY A 82 -21.24 -2.78 -11.73
C GLY A 82 -19.95 -2.70 -10.91
N ARG A 83 -18.91 -1.97 -11.42
CA ARG A 83 -17.64 -1.81 -10.74
C ARG A 83 -17.15 -0.37 -10.77
N THR A 84 -16.61 0.13 -9.64
CA THR A 84 -15.75 1.30 -9.61
C THR A 84 -14.29 0.91 -9.91
N PHE A 85 -13.45 1.89 -10.22
CA PHE A 85 -12.03 1.67 -10.48
C PHE A 85 -11.19 2.40 -9.42
N GLN A 86 -10.03 1.86 -9.11
CA GLN A 86 -9.08 2.49 -8.17
C GLN A 86 -8.70 3.90 -8.63
N LEU A 87 -8.48 4.10 -9.94
CA LEU A 87 -8.34 5.42 -10.55
C LEU A 87 -9.66 5.81 -11.19
N THR A 88 -10.26 6.90 -10.71
CA THR A 88 -11.54 7.41 -11.24
C THR A 88 -11.45 7.70 -12.74
N ARG A 89 -12.33 7.06 -13.53
CA ARG A 89 -12.40 7.21 -14.98
C ARG A 89 -13.49 8.23 -15.36
N LEU A 90 -13.22 9.51 -15.06
CA LEU A 90 -14.13 10.61 -15.36
C LEU A 90 -13.63 11.43 -16.54
N PHE A 91 -14.57 11.97 -17.30
CA PHE A 91 -14.29 12.96 -18.33
C PHE A 91 -14.08 14.33 -17.67
N THR A 92 -12.84 14.66 -17.37
CA THR A 92 -12.47 15.83 -16.55
C THR A 92 -12.87 17.17 -17.15
N ARG A 93 -13.03 17.23 -18.48
CA ARG A 93 -13.47 18.43 -19.20
C ARG A 93 -14.99 18.60 -19.24
N LEU A 94 -15.76 17.53 -19.03
CA LEU A 94 -17.21 17.57 -18.94
C LEU A 94 -17.64 17.98 -17.53
N SER A 95 -18.82 18.58 -17.42
CA SER A 95 -19.44 18.85 -16.14
C SER A 95 -19.84 17.58 -15.43
N VAL A 96 -20.10 17.66 -14.12
CA VAL A 96 -20.58 16.56 -13.30
C VAL A 96 -21.86 15.96 -13.91
N LEU A 97 -22.84 16.79 -14.31
CA LEU A 97 -24.07 16.32 -14.93
C LEU A 97 -23.82 15.65 -16.29
N GLU A 98 -22.92 16.18 -17.11
CA GLU A 98 -22.59 15.57 -18.40
C GLU A 98 -21.92 14.22 -18.22
N ASN A 99 -21.05 14.02 -17.20
CA ASN A 99 -20.51 12.71 -16.85
C ASN A 99 -21.61 11.71 -16.49
N MET A 100 -22.62 12.13 -15.72
CA MET A 100 -23.80 11.32 -15.43
C MET A 100 -24.59 10.95 -16.68
N LEU A 101 -24.79 11.90 -17.58
CA LEU A 101 -25.51 11.67 -18.85
C LEU A 101 -24.76 10.73 -19.80
N VAL A 102 -23.42 10.78 -19.79
CA VAL A 102 -22.61 9.78 -20.53
C VAL A 102 -22.88 8.38 -19.98
N ALA A 103 -23.00 8.22 -18.65
CA ALA A 103 -23.27 6.92 -18.02
C ALA A 103 -24.69 6.38 -18.34
N THR A 104 -25.65 7.23 -18.77
CA THR A 104 -26.99 6.78 -19.17
C THR A 104 -27.03 6.19 -20.57
N GLN A 105 -25.99 6.41 -21.40
CA GLN A 105 -25.97 5.96 -22.79
C GLN A 105 -25.90 4.44 -22.88
N ARG A 106 -27.02 3.78 -23.17
CA ARG A 106 -27.01 2.37 -23.58
C ARG A 106 -26.46 2.28 -25.01
N GLN A 107 -25.79 1.14 -25.33
CA GLN A 107 -25.24 0.84 -26.67
C GLN A 107 -26.36 0.74 -27.75
N GLU A 108 -27.03 1.80 -28.03
CA GLU A 108 -27.90 1.92 -29.22
C GLU A 108 -27.10 2.69 -30.27
N GLY A 109 -26.47 1.98 -31.20
CA GLY A 109 -25.78 2.42 -32.42
C GLY A 109 -25.14 3.82 -32.39
N TRP A 110 -23.85 3.92 -32.67
CA TRP A 110 -23.00 5.11 -32.58
C TRP A 110 -23.60 6.41 -33.23
N LEU A 111 -24.40 6.29 -34.28
CA LEU A 111 -25.05 7.43 -34.97
C LEU A 111 -26.16 8.11 -34.13
N ARG A 112 -26.82 7.38 -33.22
CA ARG A 112 -27.83 7.97 -32.32
C ARG A 112 -27.19 8.57 -31.07
N GLY A 113 -26.03 8.06 -30.63
CA GLY A 113 -25.29 8.57 -29.46
C GLY A 113 -24.77 10.00 -29.68
N VAL A 114 -24.26 10.32 -30.86
CA VAL A 114 -23.72 11.65 -31.19
C VAL A 114 -24.78 12.74 -31.18
N LEU A 115 -26.04 12.43 -31.53
CA LEU A 115 -27.17 13.37 -31.54
C LEU A 115 -27.84 13.56 -30.17
N ARG A 116 -27.51 12.76 -29.14
CA ARG A 116 -28.15 12.74 -27.80
C ARG A 116 -27.29 13.29 -26.66
N LEU A 117 -26.27 14.08 -26.94
CA LEU A 117 -25.45 14.73 -25.89
C LEU A 117 -26.27 15.58 -24.89
N ALA A 118 -27.52 15.93 -25.22
CA ALA A 118 -28.37 16.72 -24.35
C ALA A 118 -29.13 15.92 -23.28
N GLY A 119 -29.17 14.57 -23.36
CA GLY A 119 -29.99 13.72 -22.49
C GLY A 119 -31.50 14.06 -22.51
N SER A 120 -32.37 13.06 -22.34
CA SER A 120 -33.79 13.29 -22.14
C SER A 120 -34.09 13.95 -20.79
N ALA A 121 -35.27 14.57 -20.66
CA ALA A 121 -35.69 15.15 -19.38
C ALA A 121 -35.74 14.13 -18.24
N SER A 122 -36.07 12.87 -18.54
CA SER A 122 -36.05 11.75 -17.57
C SER A 122 -34.63 11.35 -17.15
N GLU A 123 -33.69 11.27 -18.10
CA GLU A 123 -32.27 10.97 -17.80
C GLU A 123 -31.64 12.07 -16.94
N ARG A 124 -31.90 13.34 -17.27
CA ARG A 124 -31.45 14.48 -16.45
C ARG A 124 -32.04 14.45 -15.05
N ARG A 125 -33.32 14.12 -14.89
CA ARG A 125 -33.97 13.99 -13.59
C ARG A 125 -33.30 12.88 -12.78
N ARG A 126 -33.14 11.69 -13.38
CA ARG A 126 -32.49 10.57 -12.74
C ARG A 126 -31.03 10.88 -12.34
N ALA A 127 -30.28 11.55 -13.21
CA ALA A 127 -28.92 12.00 -12.92
C ALA A 127 -28.91 12.95 -11.71
N MET A 128 -29.82 13.92 -11.65
CA MET A 128 -29.91 14.87 -10.53
C MET A 128 -30.33 14.19 -9.22
N GLU A 129 -31.25 13.22 -9.25
CA GLU A 129 -31.61 12.40 -8.08
C GLU A 129 -30.42 11.64 -7.53
N LEU A 130 -29.58 11.05 -8.38
CA LEU A 130 -28.38 10.33 -7.97
C LEU A 130 -27.27 11.28 -7.45
N LEU A 131 -27.13 12.48 -8.04
CA LEU A 131 -26.23 13.50 -7.52
C LEU A 131 -26.70 14.03 -6.15
N ASP A 132 -28.01 14.10 -5.93
CA ASP A 132 -28.58 14.45 -4.64
C ASP A 132 -28.33 13.36 -3.61
N PHE A 133 -28.54 12.11 -3.99
CA PHE A 133 -28.24 10.94 -3.16
C PHE A 133 -26.80 10.94 -2.65
N VAL A 134 -25.81 11.24 -3.51
CA VAL A 134 -24.41 11.31 -3.10
C VAL A 134 -23.98 12.68 -2.53
N GLY A 135 -24.89 13.67 -2.49
CA GLY A 135 -24.66 14.97 -1.85
C GLY A 135 -23.80 15.97 -2.63
N ILE A 136 -23.71 15.84 -3.96
CA ILE A 136 -22.92 16.75 -4.82
C ILE A 136 -23.76 17.52 -5.85
N THR A 137 -25.06 17.61 -5.69
CA THR A 137 -25.99 18.29 -6.60
C THR A 137 -25.56 19.72 -6.93
N ARG A 138 -25.05 20.47 -5.95
CA ARG A 138 -24.60 21.86 -6.13
C ARG A 138 -23.41 21.98 -7.11
N LEU A 139 -22.71 20.88 -7.38
CA LEU A 139 -21.58 20.82 -8.30
C LEU A 139 -21.96 20.32 -9.69
N ALA A 140 -23.27 20.12 -9.97
CA ALA A 140 -23.77 19.51 -11.22
C ALA A 140 -23.24 20.18 -12.50
N HIS A 141 -23.00 21.46 -12.47
CA HIS A 141 -22.54 22.25 -13.61
C HIS A 141 -21.03 22.56 -13.60
N GLU A 142 -20.31 22.12 -12.54
CA GLU A 142 -18.86 22.28 -12.44
C GLU A 142 -18.14 21.24 -13.30
N PRO A 143 -17.03 21.59 -13.97
CA PRO A 143 -16.16 20.60 -14.61
C PRO A 143 -15.69 19.55 -13.61
N ALA A 144 -15.78 18.27 -13.96
CA ALA A 144 -15.37 17.17 -13.09
C ALA A 144 -13.86 17.24 -12.73
N GLY A 145 -13.05 17.93 -13.55
CA GLY A 145 -11.65 18.20 -13.25
C GLY A 145 -11.41 19.08 -12.01
N ASN A 146 -12.38 19.93 -11.65
CA ASN A 146 -12.29 20.84 -10.49
C ASN A 146 -12.68 20.16 -9.17
N LEU A 147 -13.27 18.95 -9.23
CA LEU A 147 -13.67 18.22 -8.03
C LEU A 147 -12.46 17.75 -7.22
N SER A 148 -12.59 17.78 -5.90
CA SER A 148 -11.66 17.08 -5.01
C SER A 148 -11.67 15.58 -5.29
N TYR A 149 -10.63 14.87 -4.85
CA TYR A 149 -10.53 13.42 -5.06
C TYR A 149 -11.76 12.67 -4.51
N GLY A 150 -12.19 12.99 -3.28
CA GLY A 150 -13.37 12.37 -2.67
C GLY A 150 -14.67 12.70 -3.41
N GLN A 151 -14.84 13.94 -3.93
CA GLN A 151 -16.00 14.29 -4.74
C GLN A 151 -16.03 13.52 -6.07
N ARG A 152 -14.86 13.24 -6.66
CA ARG A 152 -14.76 12.37 -7.85
C ARG A 152 -15.19 10.94 -7.56
N LYS A 153 -14.85 10.39 -6.39
CA LYS A 153 -15.32 9.06 -5.95
C LYS A 153 -16.84 9.02 -5.78
N LEU A 154 -17.45 10.08 -5.23
CA LEU A 154 -18.92 10.18 -5.14
C LEU A 154 -19.57 10.26 -6.53
N LEU A 155 -18.99 11.03 -7.46
CA LEU A 155 -19.47 11.09 -8.84
C LEU A 155 -19.35 9.73 -9.55
N GLU A 156 -18.25 9.00 -9.32
CA GLU A 156 -18.07 7.66 -9.88
C GLU A 156 -19.13 6.68 -9.35
N LEU A 157 -19.40 6.70 -8.04
CA LEU A 157 -20.48 5.91 -7.45
C LEU A 157 -21.85 6.28 -8.04
N ALA A 158 -22.17 7.56 -8.14
CA ALA A 158 -23.42 8.03 -8.75
C ALA A 158 -23.55 7.59 -10.22
N SER A 159 -22.47 7.67 -11.00
CA SER A 159 -22.43 7.24 -12.39
C SER A 159 -22.67 5.73 -12.55
N LEU A 160 -22.15 4.93 -11.62
CA LEU A 160 -22.37 3.50 -11.60
C LEU A 160 -23.83 3.15 -11.31
N LEU A 161 -24.47 3.89 -10.39
CA LEU A 161 -25.87 3.70 -10.01
C LEU A 161 -26.88 4.03 -11.13
N VAL A 162 -26.45 4.75 -12.15
CA VAL A 162 -27.30 5.05 -13.34
C VAL A 162 -27.75 3.76 -14.02
N ALA A 163 -26.89 2.76 -14.11
CA ALA A 163 -27.18 1.48 -14.74
C ALA A 163 -28.04 0.55 -13.87
N ASP A 164 -28.33 0.95 -12.62
CA ASP A 164 -29.07 0.17 -11.62
C ASP A 164 -28.59 -1.27 -11.45
N PRO A 165 -27.29 -1.51 -11.19
CA PRO A 165 -26.73 -2.85 -11.13
C PRO A 165 -27.30 -3.65 -9.94
N ALA A 166 -27.33 -5.01 -10.09
CA ALA A 166 -27.74 -5.91 -9.01
C ALA A 166 -26.66 -6.00 -7.92
N ILE A 167 -25.40 -5.90 -8.33
CA ILE A 167 -24.25 -5.88 -7.41
C ILE A 167 -23.29 -4.74 -7.78
N LEU A 168 -22.76 -4.10 -6.74
CA LEU A 168 -21.74 -3.06 -6.82
C LEU A 168 -20.42 -3.59 -6.31
N LEU A 169 -19.40 -3.62 -7.15
CA LEU A 169 -18.03 -3.92 -6.81
C LEU A 169 -17.27 -2.61 -6.59
N LEU A 170 -16.89 -2.32 -5.35
CA LEU A 170 -16.22 -1.08 -4.97
C LEU A 170 -14.73 -1.35 -4.70
N ASP A 171 -13.86 -0.74 -5.50
CA ASP A 171 -12.40 -0.92 -5.44
C ASP A 171 -11.76 0.27 -4.71
N GLU A 172 -11.34 0.06 -3.46
CA GLU A 172 -10.74 1.05 -2.55
C GLU A 172 -11.51 2.38 -2.49
N PRO A 173 -12.82 2.36 -2.18
CA PRO A 173 -13.63 3.58 -2.14
C PRO A 173 -13.18 4.58 -1.07
N ALA A 174 -12.53 4.14 0.02
CA ALA A 174 -12.02 4.99 1.09
C ALA A 174 -10.65 5.63 0.75
N GLY A 175 -9.93 5.12 -0.25
CA GLY A 175 -8.58 5.57 -0.58
C GLY A 175 -8.51 7.07 -0.88
N GLY A 176 -7.69 7.83 -0.14
CA GLY A 176 -7.48 9.26 -0.35
C GLY A 176 -8.68 10.17 0.00
N VAL A 177 -9.69 9.63 0.67
CA VAL A 177 -10.88 10.37 1.12
C VAL A 177 -10.67 10.88 2.54
N ASN A 178 -11.04 12.14 2.82
CA ASN A 178 -10.94 12.67 4.18
C ASN A 178 -11.96 12.01 5.13
N PRO A 179 -11.73 12.00 6.47
CA PRO A 179 -12.57 11.28 7.43
C PRO A 179 -14.06 11.67 7.40
N THR A 180 -14.36 12.96 7.20
CA THR A 180 -15.76 13.44 7.16
C THR A 180 -16.49 12.88 5.93
N LEU A 181 -15.84 12.91 4.78
CA LEU A 181 -16.43 12.41 3.53
C LEU A 181 -16.47 10.87 3.53
N LEU A 182 -15.55 10.22 4.24
CA LEU A 182 -15.54 8.78 4.42
C LEU A 182 -16.78 8.29 5.19
N GLY A 183 -17.18 9.00 6.26
CA GLY A 183 -18.44 8.73 6.98
C GLY A 183 -19.64 8.84 6.04
N HIS A 184 -19.75 9.91 5.25
CA HIS A 184 -20.83 10.06 4.27
C HIS A 184 -20.85 8.94 3.22
N LEU A 185 -19.68 8.48 2.77
CA LEU A 185 -19.60 7.38 1.81
C LEU A 185 -20.10 6.06 2.45
N ALA A 186 -19.70 5.78 3.69
CA ALA A 186 -20.20 4.61 4.44
C ALA A 186 -21.73 4.63 4.57
N ASP A 187 -22.30 5.79 4.96
CA ASP A 187 -23.76 5.96 5.07
C ASP A 187 -24.47 5.66 3.74
N ARG A 188 -23.92 6.15 2.62
CA ARG A 188 -24.52 5.90 1.28
C ARG A 188 -24.42 4.41 0.88
N ILE A 189 -23.30 3.74 1.20
CA ILE A 189 -23.13 2.30 0.96
C ILE A 189 -24.16 1.49 1.77
N ILE A 190 -24.33 1.81 3.05
CA ILE A 190 -25.33 1.16 3.94
C ILE A 190 -26.74 1.42 3.43
N GLU A 191 -27.04 2.63 2.97
CA GLU A 191 -28.36 2.99 2.43
C GLU A 191 -28.67 2.22 1.15
N LEU A 192 -27.70 2.06 0.25
CA LEU A 192 -27.83 1.22 -0.96
C LEU A 192 -28.13 -0.23 -0.60
N ASN A 193 -27.45 -0.77 0.40
CA ASN A 193 -27.70 -2.13 0.86
C ASN A 193 -29.09 -2.28 1.46
N ARG A 194 -29.54 -1.34 2.30
CA ARG A 194 -30.92 -1.31 2.82
C ARG A 194 -31.98 -1.21 1.72
N ALA A 195 -31.65 -0.59 0.59
CA ALA A 195 -32.48 -0.55 -0.61
C ALA A 195 -32.44 -1.85 -1.43
N GLY A 196 -31.78 -2.91 -0.94
CA GLY A 196 -31.71 -4.23 -1.56
C GLY A 196 -30.53 -4.47 -2.49
N LYS A 197 -29.55 -3.54 -2.57
CA LYS A 197 -28.32 -3.75 -3.37
C LYS A 197 -27.34 -4.66 -2.64
N THR A 198 -26.72 -5.55 -3.40
CA THR A 198 -25.57 -6.34 -2.93
C THR A 198 -24.29 -5.56 -3.19
N LEU A 199 -23.34 -5.62 -2.26
CA LEU A 199 -22.07 -4.93 -2.41
C LEU A 199 -20.88 -5.88 -2.11
N LEU A 200 -19.83 -5.75 -2.91
CA LEU A 200 -18.52 -6.36 -2.65
C LEU A 200 -17.48 -5.23 -2.61
N VAL A 201 -16.85 -5.03 -1.45
CA VAL A 201 -15.96 -3.90 -1.19
C VAL A 201 -14.54 -4.43 -0.98
N VAL A 202 -13.60 -4.03 -1.82
CA VAL A 202 -12.16 -4.21 -1.58
C VAL A 202 -11.65 -2.99 -0.84
N GLU A 203 -11.05 -3.19 0.31
CA GLU A 203 -10.52 -2.10 1.12
C GLU A 203 -9.30 -2.51 1.95
N HIS A 204 -8.50 -1.51 2.31
CA HIS A 204 -7.38 -1.62 3.23
C HIS A 204 -7.66 -0.93 4.57
N ASN A 205 -8.69 -0.08 4.63
CA ASN A 205 -9.12 0.56 5.85
C ASN A 205 -10.01 -0.41 6.63
N MET A 206 -9.42 -1.07 7.64
CA MET A 206 -10.09 -2.08 8.43
C MET A 206 -11.28 -1.52 9.21
N GLU A 207 -11.16 -0.32 9.78
CA GLU A 207 -12.24 0.33 10.52
C GLU A 207 -13.46 0.53 9.63
N PHE A 208 -13.25 1.01 8.40
CA PHE A 208 -14.29 1.20 7.41
C PHE A 208 -14.97 -0.13 7.04
N VAL A 209 -14.20 -1.19 6.77
CA VAL A 209 -14.75 -2.51 6.42
C VAL A 209 -15.52 -3.13 7.60
N MET A 210 -14.92 -3.12 8.79
CA MET A 210 -15.51 -3.72 9.99
C MET A 210 -16.80 -3.00 10.42
N SER A 211 -16.94 -1.70 10.08
CA SER A 211 -18.13 -0.92 10.46
C SER A 211 -19.37 -1.20 9.61
N MET A 212 -19.22 -1.72 8.38
CA MET A 212 -20.34 -1.85 7.45
C MET A 212 -20.54 -3.23 6.84
N CYS A 213 -19.49 -4.08 6.78
CA CYS A 213 -19.62 -5.39 6.15
C CYS A 213 -20.28 -6.39 7.09
N SER A 214 -21.22 -7.17 6.57
CA SER A 214 -21.83 -8.28 7.30
C SER A 214 -20.98 -9.55 7.25
N ARG A 215 -20.18 -9.68 6.19
CA ARG A 215 -19.24 -10.78 5.96
C ARG A 215 -17.95 -10.26 5.37
N ILE A 216 -16.83 -10.85 5.75
CA ILE A 216 -15.51 -10.47 5.26
C ILE A 216 -14.76 -11.72 4.82
N THR A 217 -14.19 -11.68 3.61
CA THR A 217 -13.26 -12.70 3.12
C THR A 217 -11.84 -12.12 3.09
N VAL A 218 -10.92 -12.82 3.72
CA VAL A 218 -9.50 -12.46 3.74
C VAL A 218 -8.76 -13.25 2.68
N LEU A 219 -8.12 -12.56 1.73
CA LEU A 219 -7.21 -13.17 0.79
C LEU A 219 -5.77 -13.13 1.30
N SER A 220 -5.07 -14.24 1.12
CA SER A 220 -3.63 -14.34 1.33
C SER A 220 -3.02 -15.23 0.24
N GLN A 221 -1.90 -14.82 -0.34
CA GLN A 221 -1.16 -15.58 -1.36
C GLN A 221 -2.04 -16.14 -2.51
N GLY A 222 -3.02 -15.36 -2.95
CA GLY A 222 -3.92 -15.70 -4.06
C GLY A 222 -5.04 -16.67 -3.72
N SER A 223 -5.25 -17.03 -2.45
CA SER A 223 -6.32 -17.91 -1.97
C SER A 223 -7.13 -17.27 -0.84
N ALA A 224 -8.38 -17.73 -0.64
CA ALA A 224 -9.17 -17.33 0.51
C ALA A 224 -8.64 -18.02 1.77
N LEU A 225 -8.23 -17.24 2.76
CA LEU A 225 -7.68 -17.72 4.02
C LEU A 225 -8.77 -17.96 5.06
N VAL A 226 -9.66 -16.99 5.25
CA VAL A 226 -10.78 -17.02 6.19
C VAL A 226 -11.94 -16.25 5.58
N SER A 227 -13.17 -16.72 5.80
CA SER A 227 -14.40 -15.99 5.48
C SER A 227 -15.37 -16.11 6.64
N GLY A 228 -15.80 -14.97 7.20
CA GLY A 228 -16.65 -14.93 8.40
C GLY A 228 -17.21 -13.55 8.70
N THR A 229 -17.81 -13.40 9.86
CA THR A 229 -18.22 -12.10 10.39
C THR A 229 -17.00 -11.22 10.72
N PRO A 230 -17.17 -9.90 10.86
CA PRO A 230 -16.08 -9.03 11.30
C PRO A 230 -15.38 -9.50 12.58
N GLU A 231 -16.14 -10.01 13.56
CA GLU A 231 -15.62 -10.51 14.83
C GLU A 231 -14.79 -11.77 14.66
N GLU A 232 -15.25 -12.74 13.83
CA GLU A 232 -14.53 -13.98 13.53
C GLU A 232 -13.22 -13.67 12.81
N VAL A 233 -13.23 -12.76 11.84
CA VAL A 233 -12.03 -12.35 11.09
C VAL A 233 -11.05 -11.64 12.00
N ARG A 234 -11.51 -10.76 12.90
CA ARG A 234 -10.66 -10.01 13.84
C ARG A 234 -9.96 -10.93 14.84
N SER A 235 -10.67 -11.96 15.32
CA SER A 235 -10.14 -12.90 16.31
C SER A 235 -9.30 -14.04 15.71
N SER A 236 -9.21 -14.14 14.40
CA SER A 236 -8.50 -15.23 13.71
C SER A 236 -6.97 -15.07 13.77
N PRO A 237 -6.25 -16.00 14.41
CA PRO A 237 -4.78 -15.98 14.42
C PRO A 237 -4.17 -16.03 13.01
N ALA A 238 -4.77 -16.78 12.09
CA ALA A 238 -4.30 -16.90 10.71
C ALA A 238 -4.39 -15.56 9.96
N VAL A 239 -5.41 -14.74 10.23
CA VAL A 239 -5.55 -13.40 9.66
C VAL A 239 -4.47 -12.47 10.23
N LEU A 240 -4.25 -12.53 11.54
CA LEU A 240 -3.18 -11.78 12.20
C LEU A 240 -1.81 -12.11 11.58
N ASP A 241 -1.50 -13.38 11.43
CA ASP A 241 -0.26 -13.83 10.81
C ASP A 241 -0.12 -13.36 9.37
N ALA A 242 -1.18 -13.39 8.58
CA ALA A 242 -1.16 -12.90 7.20
C ALA A 242 -0.87 -11.39 7.09
N TYR A 243 -1.36 -10.58 8.04
CA TYR A 243 -1.13 -9.13 8.05
C TYR A 243 0.18 -8.70 8.71
N LEU A 244 0.63 -9.44 9.73
CA LEU A 244 1.91 -9.18 10.40
C LEU A 244 3.10 -9.80 9.66
N GLY A 245 2.86 -10.66 8.68
CA GLY A 245 3.86 -11.47 7.97
C GLY A 245 4.02 -12.84 8.65
N GLY A 246 3.42 -13.91 8.07
CA GLY A 246 3.41 -15.25 8.64
C GLY A 246 4.80 -15.88 8.84
N GLU A 247 4.87 -16.90 9.69
CA GLU A 247 6.09 -17.70 9.92
C GLU A 247 6.49 -18.56 8.71
N ASP A 248 5.57 -18.78 7.75
CA ASP A 248 5.78 -19.63 6.58
C ASP A 248 6.91 -19.17 5.64
N ASP A 249 7.35 -17.91 5.73
CA ASP A 249 8.55 -17.45 5.01
C ASP A 249 9.82 -18.19 5.44
N ALA A 250 9.87 -18.78 6.67
CA ALA A 250 11.02 -19.53 7.16
C ALA A 250 10.94 -21.03 6.80
N VAL A 251 9.76 -21.64 6.88
CA VAL A 251 9.55 -23.07 6.61
C VAL A 251 9.61 -23.38 5.12
N THR A 252 9.07 -22.49 4.27
CA THR A 252 9.13 -22.61 2.81
C THR A 252 10.56 -22.48 2.30
N GLN A 253 11.43 -21.71 2.99
CA GLN A 253 12.85 -21.57 2.67
C GLN A 253 13.64 -22.85 2.85
N GLU A 254 13.45 -23.59 3.97
CA GLU A 254 14.14 -24.88 4.16
C GLU A 254 13.69 -25.93 3.15
N ALA A 255 12.43 -25.92 2.73
CA ALA A 255 11.91 -26.83 1.72
C ALA A 255 12.46 -26.51 0.31
N LEU A 256 12.48 -25.23 -0.10
CA LEU A 256 13.01 -24.79 -1.39
C LEU A 256 14.53 -24.95 -1.51
N VAL A 257 15.28 -24.74 -0.42
CA VAL A 257 16.72 -25.01 -0.40
C VAL A 257 16.99 -26.51 -0.55
N ARG A 258 16.21 -27.38 0.11
CA ARG A 258 16.33 -28.85 -0.06
C ARG A 258 15.96 -29.32 -1.46
N GLU A 259 14.94 -28.76 -2.09
CA GLU A 259 14.56 -29.08 -3.47
C GLU A 259 15.59 -28.60 -4.49
N ALA A 260 16.18 -27.39 -4.30
CA ALA A 260 17.22 -26.85 -5.17
C ALA A 260 18.54 -27.66 -5.04
N GLU A 261 18.90 -28.12 -3.84
CA GLU A 261 20.05 -29.00 -3.60
C GLU A 261 19.84 -30.40 -4.22
N GLN A 262 18.61 -30.91 -4.23
CA GLN A 262 18.27 -32.19 -4.88
C GLN A 262 18.23 -32.10 -6.41
N ALA A 263 17.86 -30.95 -6.98
CA ALA A 263 17.74 -30.75 -8.43
C ALA A 263 19.08 -30.49 -9.12
N THR A 264 20.08 -29.93 -8.45
CA THR A 264 21.33 -29.46 -9.10
C THR A 264 22.54 -30.35 -8.89
N GLY A 265 22.52 -31.30 -7.95
CA GLY A 265 23.65 -32.23 -7.73
C GLY A 265 25.01 -31.58 -7.43
N HIS A 266 25.07 -30.26 -7.31
CA HIS A 266 26.26 -29.51 -6.98
C HIS A 266 26.21 -29.06 -5.51
N LYS A 267 27.06 -29.64 -4.69
CA LYS A 267 27.38 -29.08 -3.37
C LYS A 267 27.90 -27.67 -3.58
N SER A 268 27.03 -26.70 -3.43
CA SER A 268 27.41 -25.30 -3.29
C SER A 268 28.41 -25.22 -2.15
N ARG A 269 29.61 -24.69 -2.43
CA ARG A 269 30.55 -24.32 -1.39
C ARG A 269 29.78 -23.47 -0.40
N GLN A 270 29.81 -23.88 0.86
CA GLN A 270 29.29 -23.15 2.01
C GLN A 270 29.73 -21.69 1.97
N THR A 271 28.94 -20.84 1.31
CA THR A 271 28.79 -19.47 1.78
C THR A 271 27.96 -19.64 3.04
N GLY A 272 28.62 -19.54 4.18
CA GLY A 272 28.02 -19.81 5.46
C GLY A 272 26.70 -19.04 5.55
N VAL A 273 25.62 -19.77 5.85
CA VAL A 273 24.43 -19.20 6.44
C VAL A 273 24.96 -18.48 7.67
N VAL A 274 25.13 -17.16 7.55
CA VAL A 274 25.37 -16.32 8.73
C VAL A 274 24.07 -16.46 9.50
N PRO A 275 24.09 -17.14 10.67
CA PRO A 275 22.91 -17.15 11.52
C PRO A 275 22.54 -15.69 11.67
N VAL A 276 21.24 -15.36 11.54
CA VAL A 276 20.71 -14.04 11.89
C VAL A 276 21.29 -13.75 13.27
N ARG A 277 22.42 -13.04 13.30
CA ARG A 277 23.02 -12.64 14.56
C ARG A 277 21.98 -11.76 15.20
N THR A 278 21.55 -12.15 16.35
CA THR A 278 20.79 -11.33 17.29
C THR A 278 21.26 -9.89 17.10
N PRO A 279 20.35 -8.94 16.76
CA PRO A 279 20.75 -7.54 16.58
C PRO A 279 21.59 -7.14 17.79
N PRO A 280 22.60 -6.27 17.64
CA PRO A 280 23.44 -5.86 18.75
C PRO A 280 22.52 -5.32 19.84
N HIS A 281 22.37 -6.12 20.89
CA HIS A 281 21.47 -5.87 22.00
C HIS A 281 21.76 -4.49 22.59
N GLU A 282 20.68 -3.69 22.74
CA GLU A 282 20.54 -2.67 23.76
C GLU A 282 21.66 -1.63 23.81
N ARG A 283 21.68 -0.75 22.82
CA ARG A 283 22.18 0.60 23.07
C ARG A 283 21.01 1.49 23.54
N LEU A 284 20.28 1.04 24.54
CA LEU A 284 19.41 1.89 25.36
C LEU A 284 20.30 2.93 26.01
N GLY A 285 20.30 4.16 25.48
CA GLY A 285 21.14 5.27 25.92
C GLY A 285 22.06 5.86 24.85
N ALA A 286 22.05 5.34 23.60
CA ALA A 286 22.75 6.02 22.50
C ALA A 286 22.12 7.41 22.26
N PRO A 287 22.94 8.45 21.97
CA PRO A 287 22.40 9.77 21.65
C PRO A 287 21.49 9.69 20.42
N SER A 288 20.40 10.45 20.45
CA SER A 288 19.45 10.54 19.33
C SER A 288 20.13 11.23 18.14
N LEU A 289 20.26 10.53 17.02
CA LEU A 289 20.75 11.11 15.76
C LEU A 289 19.72 12.03 15.12
N LEU A 290 18.45 11.58 15.09
CA LEU A 290 17.31 12.35 14.60
C LEU A 290 16.28 12.44 15.71
N SER A 291 15.75 13.62 15.96
CA SER A 291 14.69 13.83 16.92
C SER A 291 13.57 14.69 16.34
N LEU A 292 12.34 14.26 16.56
CA LEU A 292 11.13 15.02 16.29
C LEU A 292 10.49 15.41 17.61
N ARG A 293 10.05 16.66 17.75
CA ARG A 293 9.42 17.19 18.97
C ARG A 293 8.11 17.86 18.62
N ARG A 294 7.00 17.21 19.00
CA ARG A 294 5.61 17.65 18.77
C ARG A 294 5.34 18.13 17.36
N VAL A 295 5.80 17.36 16.37
CA VAL A 295 5.69 17.70 14.96
C VAL A 295 4.24 17.51 14.49
N THR A 296 3.66 18.60 13.96
CA THR A 296 2.36 18.60 13.26
C THR A 296 2.59 18.97 11.81
N ALA A 297 2.14 18.12 10.90
CA ALA A 297 2.32 18.31 9.46
C ALA A 297 1.16 17.69 8.65
N GLY A 298 0.91 18.20 7.44
CA GLY A 298 -0.12 17.70 6.56
C GLY A 298 -0.25 18.50 5.29
N TYR A 299 -1.09 18.02 4.36
CA TYR A 299 -1.32 18.63 3.06
C TYR A 299 -2.62 19.44 3.05
N GLY A 300 -2.63 20.57 2.33
CA GLY A 300 -3.81 21.42 2.25
C GLY A 300 -4.29 21.94 3.62
N GLY A 301 -5.56 21.72 3.96
CA GLY A 301 -6.17 22.19 5.22
C GLY A 301 -6.10 21.21 6.39
N GLY A 302 -5.63 19.95 6.18
CA GLY A 302 -5.69 18.88 7.20
C GLY A 302 -4.32 18.52 7.79
N ASP A 303 -4.30 18.19 9.10
CA ASP A 303 -3.14 17.66 9.79
C ASP A 303 -3.16 16.13 9.73
N ILE A 304 -2.13 15.56 9.09
CA ILE A 304 -1.92 14.11 9.03
C ILE A 304 -1.08 13.66 10.22
N LEU A 305 0.04 14.37 10.49
CA LEU A 305 0.82 14.15 11.71
C LEU A 305 0.33 15.08 12.80
N LYS A 306 0.13 14.55 14.01
CA LYS A 306 -0.45 15.23 15.15
C LYS A 306 0.49 15.13 16.33
N GLN A 307 1.28 16.18 16.57
CA GLN A 307 2.23 16.30 17.70
C GLN A 307 3.19 15.09 17.83
N VAL A 308 3.67 14.57 16.71
CA VAL A 308 4.59 13.42 16.68
C VAL A 308 5.87 13.76 17.44
N THR A 309 6.21 12.93 18.41
CA THR A 309 7.50 12.95 19.13
C THR A 309 8.17 11.59 18.93
N LEU A 310 9.41 11.60 18.41
CA LEU A 310 10.14 10.42 18.02
C LEU A 310 11.64 10.67 18.13
N ASP A 311 12.37 9.66 18.59
CA ASP A 311 13.84 9.62 18.59
C ASP A 311 14.34 8.44 17.74
N VAL A 312 15.37 8.69 16.92
CA VAL A 312 16.10 7.68 16.15
C VAL A 312 17.50 7.58 16.74
N PRO A 313 17.82 6.48 17.47
CA PRO A 313 19.14 6.30 18.06
C PRO A 313 20.23 6.14 16.99
N THR A 314 21.43 6.70 17.28
CA THR A 314 22.61 6.59 16.40
C THR A 314 23.06 5.15 16.23
N GLY A 315 23.35 4.74 15.01
CA GLY A 315 23.96 3.44 14.68
C GLY A 315 23.01 2.24 14.81
N GLY A 316 21.70 2.50 14.98
CA GLY A 316 20.68 1.45 15.02
C GLY A 316 19.77 1.44 13.78
N ILE A 317 18.89 0.45 13.72
CA ILE A 317 17.76 0.39 12.80
C ILE A 317 16.51 0.72 13.59
N THR A 318 15.85 1.84 13.25
CA THR A 318 14.53 2.18 13.78
C THR A 318 13.47 1.81 12.74
N CYS A 319 12.52 0.96 13.10
CA CYS A 319 11.43 0.58 12.20
C CYS A 319 10.12 1.25 12.62
N ILE A 320 9.50 1.95 11.68
CA ILE A 320 8.17 2.54 11.84
C ILE A 320 7.16 1.65 11.13
N VAL A 321 6.21 1.15 11.89
CA VAL A 321 5.11 0.32 11.40
C VAL A 321 3.78 0.98 11.68
N GLY A 322 2.72 0.55 11.00
CA GLY A 322 1.36 1.06 11.22
C GLY A 322 0.49 0.87 9.99
N PRO A 323 -0.83 0.98 10.14
CA PRO A 323 -1.78 0.79 9.05
C PRO A 323 -1.59 1.82 7.92
N ASN A 324 -2.23 1.56 6.79
CA ASN A 324 -2.25 2.52 5.69
C ASN A 324 -3.01 3.78 6.13
N GLY A 325 -2.47 4.95 5.76
CA GLY A 325 -3.01 6.23 6.22
C GLY A 325 -2.54 6.68 7.61
N ALA A 326 -1.75 5.88 8.33
CA ALA A 326 -1.21 6.26 9.65
C ALA A 326 -0.29 7.51 9.63
N GLY A 327 0.16 7.95 8.45
CA GLY A 327 1.03 9.12 8.30
C GLY A 327 2.51 8.80 8.06
N LYS A 328 2.87 7.53 7.81
CA LYS A 328 4.27 7.07 7.61
C LYS A 328 5.00 7.86 6.51
N SER A 329 4.44 7.91 5.31
CA SER A 329 5.06 8.65 4.18
C SER A 329 5.05 10.17 4.42
N THR A 330 4.07 10.70 5.16
CA THR A 330 4.05 12.12 5.56
C THR A 330 5.19 12.42 6.54
N LEU A 331 5.49 11.50 7.45
CA LEU A 331 6.61 11.60 8.36
C LEU A 331 7.94 11.61 7.60
N MET A 332 8.11 10.69 6.65
CA MET A 332 9.29 10.63 5.77
C MET A 332 9.45 11.94 4.96
N ALA A 333 8.36 12.45 4.37
CA ALA A 333 8.36 13.70 3.62
C ALA A 333 8.70 14.92 4.52
N THR A 334 8.29 14.88 5.78
CA THR A 334 8.60 15.95 6.74
C THR A 334 10.08 15.96 7.14
N ILE A 335 10.66 14.77 7.38
CA ILE A 335 12.08 14.64 7.72
C ILE A 335 12.96 15.01 6.52
N SER A 336 12.60 14.59 5.31
CA SER A 336 13.37 14.88 4.08
C SER A 336 13.23 16.32 3.57
N GLY A 337 12.40 17.16 4.23
CA GLY A 337 12.18 18.55 3.84
C GLY A 337 11.25 18.75 2.64
N LEU A 338 10.62 17.67 2.15
CA LEU A 338 9.58 17.73 1.10
C LEU A 338 8.28 18.35 1.63
N LEU A 339 8.00 18.19 2.92
CA LEU A 339 6.86 18.75 3.60
C LEU A 339 7.32 19.56 4.81
N ARG A 340 6.95 20.85 4.86
CA ARG A 340 7.29 21.69 5.99
C ARG A 340 6.33 21.43 7.16
N PRO A 341 6.82 21.17 8.39
CA PRO A 341 5.95 21.06 9.56
C PRO A 341 5.28 22.38 9.85
N ARG A 342 4.02 22.33 10.30
CA ARG A 342 3.25 23.51 10.73
C ARG A 342 3.60 23.89 12.16
N GLN A 343 3.89 22.89 13.00
CA GLN A 343 4.29 23.04 14.39
C GLN A 343 5.35 21.99 14.75
N GLY A 344 6.08 22.26 15.82
CA GLY A 344 7.16 21.39 16.29
C GLY A 344 8.44 21.55 15.48
N GLU A 345 9.41 20.73 15.80
CA GLU A 345 10.75 20.80 15.21
C GLU A 345 11.32 19.41 14.91
N VAL A 346 12.13 19.34 13.85
CA VAL A 346 12.95 18.18 13.49
C VAL A 346 14.41 18.58 13.66
N ARG A 347 15.17 17.82 14.45
CA ARG A 347 16.60 18.03 14.68
C ARG A 347 17.39 16.80 14.23
N PHE A 348 18.50 17.06 13.56
CA PHE A 348 19.45 16.03 13.13
C PHE A 348 20.84 16.40 13.68
N GLU A 349 21.48 15.49 14.39
CA GLU A 349 22.73 15.73 15.13
C GLU A 349 22.64 16.98 16.05
N GLY A 350 21.45 17.19 16.63
CA GLY A 350 21.16 18.35 17.48
C GLY A 350 20.84 19.64 16.72
N GLU A 351 21.10 19.73 15.43
CA GLU A 351 20.82 20.90 14.60
C GLU A 351 19.40 20.90 14.04
N LEU A 352 18.78 22.07 13.96
CA LEU A 352 17.44 22.23 13.40
C LEU A 352 17.46 22.01 11.89
N VAL A 353 16.69 21.03 11.41
CA VAL A 353 16.51 20.75 9.97
C VAL A 353 15.11 21.07 9.47
N SER A 354 14.15 21.34 10.36
CA SER A 354 12.80 21.77 9.96
C SER A 354 12.87 23.03 9.10
N GLY A 355 12.23 22.97 7.93
CA GLY A 355 12.16 24.10 7.00
C GLY A 355 13.35 24.22 6.05
N LEU A 356 14.35 23.35 6.14
CA LEU A 356 15.37 23.21 5.12
C LEU A 356 14.77 22.61 3.86
N SER A 357 15.32 22.95 2.69
CA SER A 357 14.97 22.31 1.43
C SER A 357 15.51 20.87 1.37
N PRO A 358 14.93 19.96 0.56
CA PRO A 358 15.42 18.58 0.44
C PRO A 358 16.90 18.48 0.09
N ARG A 359 17.41 19.39 -0.75
CA ARG A 359 18.84 19.47 -1.09
C ARG A 359 19.71 19.79 0.12
N GLN A 360 19.26 20.68 1.00
CA GLN A 360 19.98 21.03 2.22
C GLN A 360 19.96 19.89 3.24
N VAL A 361 18.80 19.20 3.38
CA VAL A 361 18.65 18.02 4.22
C VAL A 361 19.58 16.90 3.76
N LEU A 362 19.63 16.64 2.45
CA LEU A 362 20.55 15.69 1.85
C LEU A 362 22.01 16.05 2.11
N GLY A 363 22.36 17.34 2.00
CA GLY A 363 23.71 17.85 2.30
C GLY A 363 24.13 17.74 3.77
N ARG A 364 23.18 17.49 4.70
CA ARG A 364 23.44 17.20 6.11
C ARG A 364 23.67 15.70 6.38
N GLY A 365 23.55 14.84 5.36
CA GLY A 365 23.77 13.40 5.50
C GLY A 365 22.49 12.58 5.74
N ILE A 366 21.31 13.13 5.45
CA ILE A 366 20.04 12.39 5.44
C ILE A 366 19.69 12.05 4.00
N ALA A 367 19.70 10.79 3.64
CA ALA A 367 19.29 10.31 2.32
C ALA A 367 18.03 9.46 2.40
N GLN A 368 17.16 9.54 1.37
CA GLN A 368 15.93 8.77 1.29
C GLN A 368 15.89 7.91 0.04
N ILE A 369 15.55 6.64 0.19
CA ILE A 369 15.16 5.73 -0.88
C ILE A 369 13.64 5.63 -0.86
N PRO A 370 12.93 6.13 -1.89
CA PRO A 370 11.47 6.15 -1.91
C PRO A 370 10.89 4.78 -2.22
N GLN A 371 9.59 4.61 -1.94
CA GLN A 371 8.81 3.42 -2.21
C GLN A 371 8.80 3.06 -3.72
N ALA A 372 8.49 4.04 -4.57
CA ALA A 372 8.49 3.84 -6.02
C ALA A 372 9.92 3.77 -6.57
N HIS A 373 10.12 2.92 -7.59
CA HIS A 373 11.39 2.88 -8.30
C HIS A 373 11.79 4.28 -8.80
N SER A 374 13.00 4.69 -8.46
CA SER A 374 13.51 6.04 -8.70
C SER A 374 14.65 6.09 -9.72
N LEU A 375 14.95 4.96 -10.40
CA LEU A 375 15.97 4.90 -11.41
C LEU A 375 15.54 5.58 -12.71
N PHE A 376 16.52 6.18 -13.38
CA PHE A 376 16.39 6.66 -14.74
C PHE A 376 16.55 5.46 -15.69
N THR A 377 15.45 4.90 -16.16
CA THR A 377 15.41 3.62 -16.91
C THR A 377 16.20 3.65 -18.20
N GLU A 378 16.32 4.81 -18.85
CA GLU A 378 17.08 5.01 -20.11
C GLU A 378 18.60 5.23 -19.89
N MET A 379 19.00 5.53 -18.66
CA MET A 379 20.40 5.66 -18.28
C MET A 379 21.00 4.30 -17.93
N THR A 380 22.31 4.18 -18.07
CA THR A 380 23.05 2.99 -17.66
C THR A 380 23.06 2.83 -16.13
N VAL A 381 23.42 1.65 -15.65
CA VAL A 381 23.61 1.37 -14.22
C VAL A 381 24.64 2.33 -13.62
N ARG A 382 25.79 2.50 -14.27
CA ARG A 382 26.86 3.41 -13.83
C ARG A 382 26.38 4.85 -13.74
N GLU A 383 25.73 5.36 -14.80
CA GLU A 383 25.20 6.73 -14.81
C GLU A 383 24.17 6.96 -13.70
N ASN A 384 23.27 5.98 -13.43
CA ASN A 384 22.33 6.04 -12.32
C ASN A 384 23.04 6.14 -10.97
N VAL A 385 24.12 5.38 -10.76
CA VAL A 385 24.88 5.42 -9.50
C VAL A 385 25.63 6.74 -9.37
N GLU A 386 26.30 7.20 -10.43
CA GLU A 386 27.03 8.47 -10.42
C GLU A 386 26.11 9.67 -10.18
N MET A 387 24.84 9.62 -10.63
CA MET A 387 23.82 10.62 -10.29
C MET A 387 23.61 10.77 -8.78
N GLY A 388 23.90 9.74 -7.98
CA GLY A 388 23.89 9.84 -6.52
C GLY A 388 24.88 10.88 -5.99
N ALA A 389 25.97 11.13 -6.70
CA ALA A 389 27.01 12.10 -6.33
C ALA A 389 26.77 13.51 -6.90
N TYR A 390 25.59 13.85 -7.43
CA TYR A 390 25.34 15.10 -8.17
C TYR A 390 25.62 16.38 -7.35
N THR A 391 25.67 16.29 -6.02
CA THR A 391 26.03 17.41 -5.14
C THR A 391 27.53 17.54 -4.89
N ILE A 392 28.33 16.51 -5.21
CA ILE A 392 29.76 16.44 -4.98
C ILE A 392 30.48 17.04 -6.22
N ARG A 393 31.39 17.98 -5.99
CA ARG A 393 32.18 18.62 -7.06
C ARG A 393 33.56 17.99 -7.26
N ASP A 394 34.06 17.31 -6.23
CA ASP A 394 35.37 16.66 -6.26
C ASP A 394 35.29 15.33 -7.02
N ARG A 395 35.89 15.29 -8.19
CA ARG A 395 35.92 14.09 -9.05
C ARG A 395 36.75 12.95 -8.44
N ALA A 396 37.79 13.25 -7.67
CA ALA A 396 38.59 12.21 -7.02
C ALA A 396 37.76 11.50 -5.95
N LEU A 397 37.03 12.26 -5.15
CA LEU A 397 36.11 11.71 -4.14
C LEU A 397 34.98 10.89 -4.79
N ILE A 398 34.44 11.34 -5.93
CA ILE A 398 33.41 10.57 -6.65
C ILE A 398 33.97 9.20 -7.08
N GLN A 399 35.19 9.16 -7.64
CA GLN A 399 35.81 7.91 -8.07
C GLN A 399 36.18 6.99 -6.89
N GLU A 400 36.62 7.56 -5.78
CA GLU A 400 36.87 6.80 -4.55
C GLU A 400 35.58 6.14 -4.04
N ARG A 401 34.49 6.90 -3.93
CA ARG A 401 33.18 6.39 -3.49
C ARG A 401 32.60 5.36 -4.45
N LEU A 402 32.77 5.57 -5.76
CA LEU A 402 32.31 4.62 -6.77
C LEU A 402 33.00 3.26 -6.58
N LYS A 403 34.29 3.22 -6.31
CA LYS A 403 35.02 1.97 -6.02
C LYS A 403 34.44 1.24 -4.81
N VAL A 404 34.19 1.98 -3.71
CA VAL A 404 33.56 1.42 -2.51
C VAL A 404 32.17 0.86 -2.82
N VAL A 405 31.38 1.57 -3.63
CA VAL A 405 30.05 1.14 -4.04
C VAL A 405 30.10 -0.10 -4.94
N GLU A 406 31.06 -0.18 -5.85
CA GLU A 406 31.29 -1.35 -6.72
C GLU A 406 31.73 -2.60 -5.94
N GLU A 407 32.46 -2.43 -4.83
CA GLU A 407 32.83 -3.52 -3.92
C GLU A 407 31.60 -4.02 -3.12
N VAL A 408 30.74 -3.12 -2.69
CA VAL A 408 29.51 -3.46 -1.93
C VAL A 408 28.44 -4.04 -2.86
N TYR A 409 28.29 -3.49 -4.04
CA TYR A 409 27.30 -3.87 -5.05
C TYR A 409 27.99 -4.22 -6.37
N PRO A 410 28.47 -5.47 -6.55
CA PRO A 410 29.18 -5.88 -7.77
C PRO A 410 28.40 -5.64 -9.06
N ILE A 411 27.06 -5.63 -9.01
CA ILE A 411 26.21 -5.33 -10.18
C ILE A 411 26.54 -3.98 -10.83
N VAL A 412 27.02 -3.00 -10.03
CA VAL A 412 27.40 -1.66 -10.55
C VAL A 412 28.60 -1.75 -11.49
N ARG A 413 29.53 -2.66 -11.22
CA ARG A 413 30.68 -2.94 -12.07
C ARG A 413 30.33 -3.92 -13.20
N ASP A 414 29.64 -5.04 -12.84
CA ASP A 414 29.43 -6.18 -13.73
C ASP A 414 28.41 -5.86 -14.84
N ARG A 415 27.51 -4.90 -14.61
CA ARG A 415 26.48 -4.44 -15.57
C ARG A 415 26.52 -2.93 -15.79
N ALA A 416 27.71 -2.32 -15.65
CA ALA A 416 27.91 -0.87 -15.69
C ALA A 416 27.24 -0.16 -16.87
N ASP A 417 27.36 -0.75 -18.06
CA ASP A 417 26.94 -0.17 -19.34
C ASP A 417 25.52 -0.62 -19.76
N GLU A 418 24.86 -1.49 -18.98
CA GLU A 418 23.47 -1.91 -19.24
C GLU A 418 22.49 -0.80 -18.82
N LYS A 419 21.39 -0.63 -19.58
CA LYS A 419 20.33 0.29 -19.19
C LYS A 419 19.62 -0.21 -17.92
N ALA A 420 19.39 0.67 -16.95
CA ALA A 420 18.73 0.32 -15.69
C ALA A 420 17.33 -0.25 -15.90
N GLY A 421 16.63 0.15 -16.97
CA GLY A 421 15.31 -0.36 -17.32
C GLY A 421 15.28 -1.84 -17.75
N SER A 422 16.43 -2.44 -18.13
CA SER A 422 16.53 -3.86 -18.51
C SER A 422 16.72 -4.80 -17.31
N LEU A 423 16.99 -4.25 -16.14
CA LEU A 423 17.23 -5.01 -14.92
C LEU A 423 15.92 -5.54 -14.32
N SER A 424 15.97 -6.67 -13.62
CA SER A 424 14.86 -7.12 -12.78
C SER A 424 14.57 -6.12 -11.64
N GLY A 425 13.36 -6.12 -11.09
CA GLY A 425 12.97 -5.22 -10.00
C GLY A 425 13.93 -5.29 -8.80
N GLY A 426 14.39 -6.49 -8.42
CA GLY A 426 15.39 -6.66 -7.37
C GLY A 426 16.75 -6.05 -7.74
N GLN A 427 17.21 -6.24 -8.96
CA GLN A 427 18.45 -5.64 -9.44
C GLN A 427 18.35 -4.12 -9.51
N GLN A 428 17.21 -3.58 -9.90
CA GLN A 428 16.97 -2.13 -9.87
C GLN A 428 17.06 -1.60 -8.44
N ARG A 429 16.53 -2.34 -7.46
CA ARG A 429 16.63 -1.97 -6.05
C ARG A 429 18.08 -1.93 -5.56
N LEU A 430 18.93 -2.90 -5.98
CA LEU A 430 20.37 -2.86 -5.70
C LEU A 430 21.04 -1.57 -6.20
N VAL A 431 20.69 -1.14 -7.42
CA VAL A 431 21.24 0.09 -8.02
C VAL A 431 20.75 1.34 -7.27
N GLU A 432 19.51 1.35 -6.76
CA GLU A 432 19.00 2.45 -5.93
C GLU A 432 19.77 2.55 -4.61
N PHE A 433 20.05 1.43 -3.95
CA PHE A 433 20.89 1.39 -2.76
C PHE A 433 22.32 1.87 -3.06
N ALA A 434 22.91 1.39 -4.14
CA ALA A 434 24.23 1.79 -4.60
C ALA A 434 24.30 3.31 -4.83
N ARG A 435 23.30 3.87 -5.52
CA ARG A 435 23.17 5.32 -5.76
C ARG A 435 23.09 6.11 -4.45
N CYS A 436 22.34 5.62 -3.47
CA CYS A 436 22.19 6.26 -2.16
C CYS A 436 23.56 6.34 -1.43
N LEU A 437 24.36 5.28 -1.48
CA LEU A 437 25.67 5.22 -0.82
C LEU A 437 26.73 6.15 -1.42
N MET A 438 26.55 6.62 -2.65
CA MET A 438 27.48 7.60 -3.27
C MET A 438 27.62 8.89 -2.46
N LEU A 439 26.61 9.27 -1.67
CA LEU A 439 26.64 10.42 -0.78
C LEU A 439 27.28 10.14 0.58
N ASP A 440 27.47 8.86 0.92
CA ASP A 440 27.94 8.41 2.22
C ASP A 440 27.10 8.98 3.39
N PRO A 441 25.76 8.81 3.35
CA PRO A 441 24.88 9.42 4.34
C PRO A 441 25.07 8.81 5.73
N THR A 442 24.82 9.62 6.77
CA THR A 442 24.79 9.17 8.17
C THR A 442 23.45 8.48 8.50
N LEU A 443 22.34 9.02 7.96
CA LEU A 443 20.99 8.48 8.09
C LEU A 443 20.44 8.09 6.72
N ILE A 444 20.02 6.83 6.60
CA ILE A 444 19.34 6.31 5.41
C ILE A 444 17.88 6.05 5.78
N MET A 445 16.97 6.70 5.07
CA MET A 445 15.53 6.53 5.22
C MET A 445 14.99 5.64 4.10
N LEU A 446 14.28 4.58 4.44
CA LEU A 446 13.74 3.58 3.53
C LEU A 446 12.21 3.54 3.66
N ASP A 447 11.51 3.82 2.55
CA ASP A 447 10.04 3.82 2.52
C ASP A 447 9.53 2.58 1.81
N GLU A 448 9.03 1.61 2.59
CA GLU A 448 8.49 0.31 2.16
C GLU A 448 9.38 -0.41 1.12
N PRO A 449 10.69 -0.61 1.40
CA PRO A 449 11.65 -1.11 0.40
C PRO A 449 11.37 -2.54 -0.06
N SER A 450 10.58 -3.30 0.68
CA SER A 450 10.23 -4.70 0.37
C SER A 450 8.93 -4.86 -0.40
N MET A 451 8.18 -3.76 -0.64
CA MET A 451 6.85 -3.84 -1.25
C MET A 451 6.89 -4.31 -2.70
N GLY A 452 6.03 -5.27 -3.03
CA GLY A 452 5.88 -5.79 -4.40
C GLY A 452 7.02 -6.69 -4.87
N LEU A 453 7.99 -7.01 -4.00
CA LEU A 453 9.09 -7.91 -4.32
C LEU A 453 8.72 -9.38 -4.03
N ASP A 454 9.27 -10.28 -4.83
CA ASP A 454 9.20 -11.71 -4.55
C ASP A 454 9.96 -12.06 -3.25
N PRO A 455 9.71 -13.23 -2.63
CA PRO A 455 10.28 -13.58 -1.33
C PRO A 455 11.82 -13.57 -1.30
N GLN A 456 12.49 -14.04 -2.36
CA GLN A 456 13.96 -14.08 -2.43
C GLN A 456 14.54 -12.67 -2.49
N THR A 457 13.97 -11.82 -3.35
CA THR A 457 14.39 -10.42 -3.49
C THR A 457 14.12 -9.63 -2.21
N ARG A 458 13.00 -9.90 -1.53
CA ARG A 458 12.67 -9.28 -0.24
C ARG A 458 13.71 -9.61 0.82
N GLN A 459 14.08 -10.88 0.95
CA GLN A 459 15.12 -11.30 1.88
C GLN A 459 16.45 -10.60 1.59
N MET A 460 16.86 -10.58 0.32
CA MET A 460 18.08 -9.89 -0.11
C MET A 460 18.07 -8.40 0.30
N VAL A 461 16.94 -7.72 0.16
CA VAL A 461 16.80 -6.30 0.57
C VAL A 461 16.99 -6.15 2.08
N PHE A 462 16.40 -7.02 2.91
CA PHE A 462 16.59 -6.96 4.36
C PHE A 462 18.02 -7.28 4.79
N GLU A 463 18.68 -8.24 4.14
CA GLU A 463 20.10 -8.52 4.35
C GLU A 463 20.99 -7.31 4.03
N MET A 464 20.69 -6.60 2.95
CA MET A 464 21.41 -5.39 2.57
C MET A 464 21.21 -4.25 3.59
N ILE A 465 20.00 -4.08 4.10
CA ILE A 465 19.72 -3.10 5.17
C ILE A 465 20.56 -3.43 6.41
N GLY A 466 20.64 -4.69 6.79
CA GLY A 466 21.50 -5.17 7.87
C GLY A 466 22.98 -4.86 7.62
N GLN A 467 23.49 -5.17 6.42
CA GLN A 467 24.88 -4.89 6.04
C GLN A 467 25.22 -3.40 6.06
N MET A 468 24.30 -2.53 5.63
CA MET A 468 24.50 -1.08 5.72
C MET A 468 24.59 -0.61 7.18
N ASN A 469 23.76 -1.17 8.06
CA ASN A 469 23.81 -0.86 9.49
C ASN A 469 25.11 -1.37 10.14
N GLU A 470 25.57 -2.58 9.81
CA GLU A 470 26.86 -3.12 10.26
C GLU A 470 28.05 -2.25 9.82
N ARG A 471 27.93 -1.54 8.71
CA ARG A 471 28.90 -0.53 8.22
C ARG A 471 28.76 0.84 8.92
N GLY A 472 27.98 0.93 9.99
CA GLY A 472 27.81 2.12 10.80
C GLY A 472 26.74 3.11 10.33
N LYS A 473 25.92 2.75 9.34
CA LYS A 473 24.80 3.61 8.92
C LYS A 473 23.64 3.50 9.89
N THR A 474 23.03 4.64 10.23
CA THR A 474 21.75 4.67 10.95
C THR A 474 20.62 4.50 9.93
N ILE A 475 19.65 3.66 10.23
CA ILE A 475 18.55 3.36 9.31
C ILE A 475 17.22 3.75 9.95
N LEU A 476 16.41 4.50 9.22
CA LEU A 476 14.99 4.71 9.51
C LEU A 476 14.18 3.98 8.46
N LEU A 477 13.58 2.86 8.86
CA LEU A 477 12.83 1.96 8.00
C LEU A 477 11.33 2.16 8.21
N VAL A 478 10.59 2.44 7.18
CA VAL A 478 9.12 2.32 7.16
C VAL A 478 8.78 1.03 6.46
N GLU A 479 8.03 0.15 7.09
CA GLU A 479 7.61 -1.14 6.52
C GLU A 479 6.13 -1.44 6.77
N GLN A 480 5.53 -2.12 5.79
CA GLN A 480 4.20 -2.67 5.91
C GLN A 480 4.25 -4.07 6.54
N ASN A 481 5.26 -4.88 6.20
CA ASN A 481 5.53 -6.15 6.86
C ASN A 481 6.15 -5.89 8.24
N ALA A 482 5.28 -5.71 9.24
CA ALA A 482 5.69 -5.35 10.59
C ALA A 482 6.64 -6.39 11.19
N ARG A 483 6.38 -7.70 10.97
CA ARG A 483 7.20 -8.78 11.53
C ARG A 483 8.63 -8.74 10.98
N ALA A 484 8.79 -8.59 9.68
CA ALA A 484 10.10 -8.54 9.05
C ALA A 484 10.88 -7.27 9.45
N GLY A 485 10.22 -6.10 9.41
CA GLY A 485 10.84 -4.82 9.77
C GLY A 485 11.23 -4.75 11.24
N LEU A 486 10.34 -5.16 12.17
CA LEU A 486 10.60 -5.12 13.61
C LEU A 486 11.63 -6.16 14.05
N ARG A 487 11.68 -7.36 13.44
CA ARG A 487 12.73 -8.36 13.72
C ARG A 487 14.13 -7.86 13.35
N LEU A 488 14.25 -7.05 12.32
CA LEU A 488 15.54 -6.46 11.90
C LEU A 488 15.93 -5.26 12.76
N SER A 489 14.97 -4.60 13.42
CA SER A 489 15.18 -3.32 14.07
C SER A 489 15.60 -3.45 15.54
N SER A 490 16.48 -2.55 15.97
CA SER A 490 16.81 -2.34 17.39
C SER A 490 15.76 -1.50 18.11
N HIS A 491 15.02 -0.67 17.37
CA HIS A 491 13.98 0.21 17.89
C HIS A 491 12.73 0.15 16.99
N GLY A 492 11.58 -0.09 17.58
CA GLY A 492 10.29 -0.17 16.92
C GLY A 492 9.39 1.00 17.31
N VAL A 493 8.64 1.51 16.35
CA VAL A 493 7.67 2.60 16.54
C VAL A 493 6.39 2.26 15.82
N VAL A 494 5.26 2.33 16.51
CA VAL A 494 3.95 2.19 15.90
C VAL A 494 3.32 3.55 15.70
N LEU A 495 2.99 3.88 14.46
CA LEU A 495 2.30 5.09 14.07
C LEU A 495 0.84 4.76 13.76
N GLU A 496 -0.10 5.48 14.38
CA GLU A 496 -1.53 5.35 14.16
C GLU A 496 -2.21 6.71 14.14
N ASN A 497 -3.05 6.97 13.13
CA ASN A 497 -3.83 8.22 12.99
C ASN A 497 -2.98 9.50 13.15
N GLY A 498 -1.72 9.45 12.71
CA GLY A 498 -0.78 10.56 12.77
C GLY A 498 -0.11 10.76 14.13
N MET A 499 -0.21 9.82 15.05
CA MET A 499 0.39 9.87 16.39
C MET A 499 1.27 8.63 16.62
N VAL A 500 2.32 8.79 17.44
CA VAL A 500 3.08 7.64 17.94
C VAL A 500 2.26 6.97 19.04
N ARG A 501 1.92 5.70 18.82
CA ARG A 501 1.09 4.92 19.74
C ARG A 501 1.91 4.07 20.69
N LEU A 502 2.95 3.43 20.17
CA LEU A 502 3.82 2.53 20.90
C LEU A 502 5.27 2.71 20.46
N THR A 503 6.20 2.61 21.37
CA THR A 503 7.65 2.62 21.10
C THR A 503 8.36 1.70 22.06
N GLY A 504 9.41 1.03 21.59
CA GLY A 504 10.20 0.09 22.37
C GLY A 504 11.27 -0.56 21.52
N SER A 505 11.90 -1.64 22.01
CA SER A 505 12.72 -2.48 21.13
C SER A 505 11.85 -3.12 20.04
N GLY A 506 12.44 -3.47 18.90
CA GLY A 506 11.67 -4.10 17.82
C GLY A 506 10.93 -5.36 18.28
N ARG A 507 11.54 -6.13 19.19
CA ARG A 507 10.95 -7.32 19.78
C ARG A 507 9.77 -7.00 20.71
N GLU A 508 9.94 -6.05 21.63
CA GLU A 508 8.86 -5.64 22.55
C GLU A 508 7.64 -5.14 21.78
N VAL A 509 7.86 -4.32 20.74
CA VAL A 509 6.77 -3.82 19.89
C VAL A 509 6.11 -4.98 19.14
N LEU A 510 6.88 -5.94 18.61
CA LEU A 510 6.34 -7.08 17.87
C LEU A 510 5.49 -8.02 18.74
N GLU A 511 5.91 -8.23 20.00
CA GLU A 511 5.25 -9.11 20.97
C GLU A 511 4.10 -8.39 21.71
N HIS A 512 3.90 -7.07 21.49
CA HIS A 512 2.89 -6.30 22.20
C HIS A 512 1.46 -6.69 21.77
N PRO A 513 0.55 -6.97 22.71
CA PRO A 513 -0.83 -7.43 22.39
C PRO A 513 -1.61 -6.46 21.50
N GLU A 514 -1.37 -5.16 21.63
CA GLU A 514 -2.05 -4.13 20.86
C GLU A 514 -1.68 -4.10 19.38
N ILE A 515 -0.52 -4.65 19.00
CA ILE A 515 -0.10 -4.57 17.59
C ILE A 515 -1.08 -5.32 16.68
N ALA A 516 -1.60 -6.43 17.17
CA ALA A 516 -2.64 -7.20 16.50
C ALA A 516 -3.93 -6.40 16.30
N ALA A 517 -4.38 -5.71 17.36
CA ALA A 517 -5.57 -4.88 17.32
C ALA A 517 -5.43 -3.69 16.36
N LEU A 518 -4.25 -3.05 16.32
CA LEU A 518 -3.95 -1.92 15.44
C LEU A 518 -4.02 -2.28 13.95
N TYR A 519 -3.58 -3.48 13.57
CA TYR A 519 -3.63 -3.93 12.17
C TYR A 519 -5.00 -4.43 11.73
N LEU A 520 -5.86 -4.88 12.66
CA LEU A 520 -7.20 -5.42 12.39
C LEU A 520 -8.35 -4.48 12.78
N GLY A 521 -8.06 -3.22 13.16
CA GLY A 521 -9.08 -2.22 13.47
C GLY A 521 -9.83 -2.48 14.80
N GLY A 522 -9.13 -2.94 15.83
CA GLY A 522 -9.66 -3.03 17.21
C GLY A 522 -9.56 -1.68 17.90
N ALA A 523 -10.63 -1.25 18.59
CA ALA A 523 -10.53 -0.15 19.55
C ALA A 523 -9.62 -0.59 20.69
N VAL A 524 -8.45 0.04 20.82
CA VAL A 524 -7.61 -0.11 22.00
C VAL A 524 -8.31 0.60 23.14
N THR A 525 -8.79 -0.15 24.12
CA THR A 525 -9.31 0.44 25.35
C THR A 525 -8.16 1.12 26.07
N ASP A 526 -8.29 2.41 26.34
CA ASP A 526 -7.39 3.18 27.21
C ASP A 526 -7.48 2.61 28.66
N ALA A 527 -6.84 1.47 28.88
CA ALA A 527 -6.62 0.91 30.20
C ALA A 527 -5.21 1.29 30.64
N GLU A 528 -5.16 2.15 31.68
CA GLU A 528 -3.99 2.62 32.44
C GLU A 528 -3.50 4.05 32.21
N SER A 529 -4.42 5.01 32.42
CA SER A 529 -4.03 6.32 32.98
C SER A 529 -4.56 6.53 34.40
N ALA A 530 -4.61 5.48 35.22
CA ALA A 530 -5.00 5.59 36.63
C ALA A 530 -3.96 4.89 37.50
N GLY A 531 -2.96 5.65 38.00
CA GLY A 531 -2.03 5.12 38.99
C GLY A 531 -0.74 5.91 39.16
N ALA A 532 -0.83 7.22 39.44
CA ALA A 532 0.24 7.88 40.20
C ALA A 532 -0.33 8.27 41.58
N PRO A 533 0.14 7.70 42.70
CA PRO A 533 -0.20 8.23 44.02
C PRO A 533 0.57 9.53 44.30
N ALA A 534 -0.10 10.40 45.06
CA ALA A 534 0.28 11.72 45.53
C ALA A 534 1.64 11.82 46.22
#